data_d8054a4eb64b6bd77f0bf7b31c8d1e00
#
_entry.id   d8054a4eb64b6bd77f0bf7b31c8d1e00
#
_cell.length_a   1.000
_cell.length_b   1.000
_cell.length_c   1.000
_cell.angle_alpha   90.00
_cell.angle_beta   90.00
_cell.angle_gamma   90.00
#
_symmetry.space_group_name_H-M   'P 1'
#
loop_
_entity.id
_entity.type
_entity.pdbx_description
1 polymer ?
#
loop_
_entity_poly.entity_id
_entity_poly.type
_entity_poly.pdbx_seq_one_letter_code
_entity_poly.pdbx_strand_id
1 'polypeptide(L)'
;TDSLDIYLTELNVHDPLSGSAIDIDNQGLNIGIQGGLFNLHDVKVWTNNTGPAIKIVGAEGVIDGLDMYGNHSGLDWDADHNVERTSILSNANLTGSGCLNLSNHDQLTGSGNIVETSCTGELNFVNTKLNWTGFKDESSHVLNVDTNSNLHLHQPLGVDYTSANIDGNGWIEESWDLLVWVINNNSNGVPNSAVILNFDQLENSISNSTNYDGYVSFPELRGKKYFSAG
;
A
#
# COMPACT_ATOMS: atom_id res chain seq x y z
N THR A 1 10.66 -24.95 -7.54
CA THR A 1 10.63 -23.50 -7.28
C THR A 1 11.41 -23.25 -6.01
N ASP A 2 12.59 -22.72 -6.19
CA ASP A 2 13.44 -22.41 -5.04
C ASP A 2 12.97 -21.09 -4.44
N SER A 3 12.77 -21.05 -3.14
CA SER A 3 12.53 -19.82 -2.38
C SER A 3 13.85 -19.35 -1.80
N LEU A 4 14.10 -18.06 -1.89
CA LEU A 4 15.19 -17.42 -1.16
C LEU A 4 14.59 -16.57 -0.05
N ASP A 5 14.92 -16.92 1.16
CA ASP A 5 14.58 -16.12 2.33
C ASP A 5 15.83 -15.36 2.77
N ILE A 6 15.78 -14.04 2.68
CA ILE A 6 16.84 -13.16 3.18
C ILE A 6 16.32 -12.52 4.45
N TYR A 7 16.88 -12.89 5.58
CA TYR A 7 16.59 -12.29 6.87
C TYR A 7 17.69 -11.31 7.21
N LEU A 8 17.36 -10.03 7.16
CA LEU A 8 18.25 -8.93 7.50
C LEU A 8 17.67 -8.22 8.72
N THR A 9 18.41 -8.15 9.80
CA THR A 9 18.01 -7.34 10.95
C THR A 9 18.33 -5.88 10.72
N GLU A 10 19.37 -5.60 9.97
CA GLU A 10 19.76 -4.26 9.53
C GLU A 10 20.64 -4.35 8.29
N LEU A 11 20.30 -3.58 7.26
CA LEU A 11 21.13 -3.36 6.09
C LEU A 11 21.28 -1.86 5.88
N ASN A 12 22.53 -1.36 6.01
CA ASN A 12 22.86 0.03 5.70
C ASN A 12 23.72 0.06 4.43
N VAL A 13 23.21 0.70 3.38
CA VAL A 13 23.95 0.89 2.13
C VAL A 13 24.13 2.40 1.91
N HIS A 14 25.35 2.83 1.73
CA HIS A 14 25.73 4.23 1.59
C HIS A 14 26.34 4.51 0.23
N ASP A 15 25.91 5.61 -0.37
CA ASP A 15 26.53 6.23 -1.56
C ASP A 15 26.90 5.26 -2.69
N PRO A 16 25.98 4.46 -3.24
CA PRO A 16 26.30 3.70 -4.43
C PRO A 16 26.67 4.65 -5.58
N LEU A 17 27.68 4.31 -6.34
CA LEU A 17 28.21 5.18 -7.41
C LEU A 17 27.21 5.39 -8.56
N SER A 18 26.39 4.39 -8.82
CA SER A 18 25.33 4.44 -9.83
C SER A 18 24.36 3.26 -9.66
N GLY A 19 23.12 3.39 -10.17
CA GLY A 19 22.12 2.35 -10.11
C GLY A 19 21.35 2.34 -8.79
N SER A 20 20.80 1.19 -8.41
CA SER A 20 20.05 1.00 -7.18
C SER A 20 20.97 0.66 -6.01
N ALA A 21 20.59 1.03 -4.79
CA ALA A 21 21.32 0.63 -3.58
C ALA A 21 21.18 -0.88 -3.32
N ILE A 22 19.98 -1.42 -3.56
CA ILE A 22 19.70 -2.85 -3.67
C ILE A 22 19.05 -3.09 -5.01
N ASP A 23 19.53 -4.07 -5.75
CA ASP A 23 18.96 -4.51 -7.02
C ASP A 23 18.65 -5.99 -6.89
N ILE A 24 17.35 -6.31 -6.80
CA ILE A 24 16.86 -7.68 -6.68
C ILE A 24 16.11 -7.99 -7.96
N ASP A 25 16.73 -8.74 -8.85
CA ASP A 25 16.06 -9.32 -10.00
C ASP A 25 16.41 -10.81 -10.11
N ASN A 26 15.66 -11.53 -10.92
CA ASN A 26 15.93 -12.96 -11.14
C ASN A 26 17.26 -13.22 -11.87
N GLN A 27 17.93 -12.19 -12.33
CA GLN A 27 19.14 -12.27 -13.15
C GLN A 27 20.32 -11.45 -12.60
N GLY A 28 20.05 -10.42 -11.78
CA GLY A 28 21.03 -9.38 -11.43
C GLY A 28 21.75 -9.57 -10.10
N LEU A 29 21.12 -10.08 -9.08
CA LEU A 29 21.83 -10.62 -7.95
C LEU A 29 22.30 -12.02 -8.32
N ASN A 30 23.58 -12.35 -8.12
CA ASN A 30 24.15 -13.70 -8.32
C ASN A 30 23.44 -14.79 -7.48
N ILE A 31 22.19 -14.61 -7.17
CA ILE A 31 21.37 -15.52 -6.38
C ILE A 31 20.55 -16.44 -7.28
N GLY A 32 20.63 -16.30 -8.60
CA GLY A 32 20.18 -17.27 -9.59
C GLY A 32 18.73 -17.77 -9.45
N ILE A 33 17.79 -16.95 -8.91
CA ILE A 33 16.42 -17.36 -8.66
C ILE A 33 15.56 -16.89 -9.81
N GLN A 34 15.17 -17.79 -10.66
CA GLN A 34 14.11 -17.54 -11.65
C GLN A 34 12.74 -17.85 -11.04
N GLY A 35 11.85 -16.86 -10.98
CA GLY A 35 10.51 -17.01 -10.43
C GLY A 35 10.51 -17.33 -8.92
N GLY A 36 11.47 -16.82 -8.20
CA GLY A 36 11.63 -17.06 -6.77
C GLY A 36 10.76 -16.16 -5.91
N LEU A 37 10.66 -16.57 -4.65
CA LEU A 37 10.11 -15.76 -3.57
C LEU A 37 11.26 -15.13 -2.78
N PHE A 38 11.05 -13.93 -2.26
CA PHE A 38 11.98 -13.32 -1.34
C PHE A 38 11.28 -12.82 -0.06
N ASN A 39 12.04 -12.75 1.03
CA ASN A 39 11.63 -12.11 2.26
C ASN A 39 12.70 -11.12 2.70
N LEU A 40 12.32 -9.87 2.89
CA LEU A 40 13.17 -8.81 3.42
C LEU A 40 12.55 -8.28 4.70
N HIS A 41 13.31 -8.26 5.79
CA HIS A 41 12.87 -7.73 7.07
C HIS A 41 13.88 -6.71 7.59
N ASP A 42 13.39 -5.61 8.17
CA ASP A 42 14.18 -4.56 8.81
C ASP A 42 15.33 -4.03 7.93
N VAL A 43 14.98 -3.65 6.70
CA VAL A 43 15.92 -3.15 5.70
C VAL A 43 16.05 -1.65 5.81
N LYS A 44 17.29 -1.15 5.93
CA LYS A 44 17.61 0.29 5.86
C LYS A 44 18.52 0.56 4.69
N VAL A 45 18.10 1.50 3.84
CA VAL A 45 18.89 1.92 2.67
C VAL A 45 19.06 3.42 2.70
N TRP A 46 20.29 3.88 2.63
CA TRP A 46 20.62 5.28 2.41
C TRP A 46 21.40 5.43 1.12
N THR A 47 20.95 6.31 0.23
CA THR A 47 21.65 6.55 -1.03
C THR A 47 21.37 7.95 -1.57
N ASN A 48 22.34 8.53 -2.29
CA ASN A 48 22.20 9.77 -3.05
C ASN A 48 22.26 9.52 -4.57
N ASN A 49 21.85 8.36 -5.00
CA ASN A 49 21.83 7.96 -6.39
C ASN A 49 20.61 8.51 -7.13
N THR A 50 20.71 8.70 -8.44
CA THR A 50 19.58 9.14 -9.31
C THR A 50 18.60 8.02 -9.64
N GLY A 51 18.94 6.75 -9.37
CA GLY A 51 18.08 5.59 -9.59
C GLY A 51 17.27 5.19 -8.37
N PRO A 52 16.54 4.07 -8.44
CA PRO A 52 15.83 3.50 -7.31
C PRO A 52 16.78 3.15 -6.16
N ALA A 53 16.33 3.36 -4.92
CA ALA A 53 17.04 2.86 -3.74
C ALA A 53 16.98 1.33 -3.68
N ILE A 54 15.82 0.78 -4.04
CA ILE A 54 15.60 -0.66 -4.20
C ILE A 54 14.93 -0.89 -5.54
N LYS A 55 15.45 -1.87 -6.29
CA LYS A 55 14.83 -2.34 -7.53
C LYS A 55 14.63 -3.85 -7.47
N ILE A 56 13.43 -4.29 -7.76
CA ILE A 56 13.02 -5.69 -7.79
C ILE A 56 12.39 -5.97 -9.15
N VAL A 57 12.87 -6.99 -9.84
CA VAL A 57 12.38 -7.33 -11.18
C VAL A 57 12.03 -8.82 -11.27
N GLY A 58 10.81 -9.10 -11.64
CA GLY A 58 10.32 -10.46 -11.87
C GLY A 58 10.33 -11.34 -10.63
N ALA A 59 10.18 -10.74 -9.43
CA ALA A 59 10.17 -11.46 -8.18
C ALA A 59 9.01 -11.02 -7.27
N GLU A 60 8.46 -11.95 -6.54
CA GLU A 60 7.42 -11.74 -5.55
C GLU A 60 7.92 -12.05 -4.15
N GLY A 61 7.30 -11.47 -3.14
CA GLY A 61 7.71 -11.76 -1.78
C GLY A 61 7.17 -10.80 -0.74
N VAL A 62 7.91 -10.72 0.36
CA VAL A 62 7.59 -9.89 1.50
C VAL A 62 8.69 -8.86 1.71
N ILE A 63 8.28 -7.62 1.90
CA ILE A 63 9.09 -6.56 2.50
C ILE A 63 8.37 -6.10 3.75
N ASP A 64 8.99 -6.27 4.91
CA ASP A 64 8.47 -5.83 6.20
C ASP A 64 9.54 -5.06 6.97
N GLY A 65 9.26 -3.79 7.29
CA GLY A 65 10.24 -2.90 7.91
C GLY A 65 11.27 -2.37 6.91
N LEU A 66 10.84 -1.45 6.04
CA LEU A 66 11.71 -0.80 5.06
C LEU A 66 11.87 0.68 5.37
N ASP A 67 13.11 1.09 5.61
CA ASP A 67 13.51 2.50 5.74
C ASP A 67 14.41 2.91 4.58
N MET A 68 13.99 3.88 3.78
CA MET A 68 14.80 4.44 2.70
C MET A 68 15.08 5.91 2.93
N TYR A 69 16.34 6.32 2.78
CA TYR A 69 16.82 7.68 3.02
C TYR A 69 17.68 8.20 1.88
N GLY A 70 17.70 9.51 1.74
CA GLY A 70 18.55 10.20 0.77
C GLY A 70 17.82 10.65 -0.47
N ASN A 71 18.58 10.96 -1.51
CA ASN A 71 18.06 11.50 -2.76
C ASN A 71 18.08 10.41 -3.86
N HIS A 72 16.96 9.72 -4.01
CA HIS A 72 16.79 8.62 -4.95
C HIS A 72 15.34 8.55 -5.47
N SER A 73 15.06 7.68 -6.45
CA SER A 73 13.73 7.55 -7.03
C SER A 73 12.80 6.56 -6.30
N GLY A 74 13.22 6.00 -5.16
CA GLY A 74 12.36 5.20 -4.30
C GLY A 74 12.47 3.69 -4.48
N LEU A 75 11.37 2.99 -4.24
CA LEU A 75 11.19 1.56 -4.47
C LEU A 75 10.61 1.33 -5.88
N ASP A 76 11.32 0.57 -6.70
CA ASP A 76 10.87 0.10 -8.01
C ASP A 76 10.71 -1.42 -7.95
N TRP A 77 9.46 -1.89 -7.93
CA TRP A 77 9.14 -3.31 -7.79
C TRP A 77 8.22 -3.78 -8.91
N ASP A 78 8.82 -4.51 -9.84
CA ASP A 78 8.16 -5.20 -10.93
C ASP A 78 8.02 -6.68 -10.59
N ALA A 79 6.79 -7.13 -10.31
CA ALA A 79 6.52 -8.51 -9.95
C ALA A 79 6.48 -9.44 -11.19
N ASP A 80 6.45 -10.74 -10.97
CA ASP A 80 6.28 -11.72 -12.04
C ASP A 80 4.79 -11.91 -12.36
N HIS A 81 4.32 -11.24 -13.41
CA HIS A 81 2.92 -11.31 -13.86
C HIS A 81 2.42 -12.74 -14.21
N ASN A 82 3.30 -13.70 -14.39
CA ASN A 82 2.91 -15.06 -14.73
C ASN A 82 2.63 -15.95 -13.51
N VAL A 83 2.79 -15.43 -12.32
CA VAL A 83 2.65 -16.19 -11.08
C VAL A 83 1.61 -15.49 -10.19
N GLU A 84 0.43 -16.10 -10.08
CA GLU A 84 -0.62 -15.60 -9.17
C GLU A 84 -0.19 -15.78 -7.71
N ARG A 85 0.57 -14.85 -7.18
CA ARG A 85 1.00 -14.83 -5.78
C ARG A 85 0.72 -13.47 -5.15
N THR A 86 0.59 -13.47 -3.84
CA THR A 86 0.44 -12.26 -3.06
C THR A 86 1.82 -11.73 -2.67
N SER A 87 2.13 -10.52 -3.10
CA SER A 87 3.24 -9.75 -2.56
C SER A 87 2.79 -8.95 -1.34
N ILE A 88 3.69 -8.73 -0.39
CA ILE A 88 3.41 -7.97 0.84
C ILE A 88 4.45 -6.85 0.99
N LEU A 89 3.95 -5.65 1.25
CA LEU A 89 4.78 -4.50 1.63
C LEU A 89 4.18 -3.89 2.91
N SER A 90 4.88 -3.98 4.02
CA SER A 90 4.41 -3.48 5.31
C SER A 90 5.49 -2.69 6.05
N ASN A 91 5.07 -1.82 6.96
CA ASN A 91 5.97 -1.01 7.80
C ASN A 91 7.07 -0.27 7.00
N ALA A 92 6.75 0.18 5.79
CA ALA A 92 7.69 0.89 4.96
C ALA A 92 7.65 2.40 5.25
N ASN A 93 8.85 2.98 5.39
CA ASN A 93 9.08 4.41 5.50
C ASN A 93 9.93 4.85 4.31
N LEU A 94 9.33 5.59 3.38
CA LEU A 94 9.93 5.92 2.09
C LEU A 94 10.28 7.40 2.03
N THR A 95 11.52 7.67 1.63
CA THR A 95 11.98 9.02 1.29
C THR A 95 12.55 9.03 -0.12
N GLY A 96 12.64 10.19 -0.74
CA GLY A 96 13.23 10.34 -2.07
C GLY A 96 12.34 11.08 -3.07
N SER A 97 12.73 11.07 -4.33
CA SER A 97 12.08 11.87 -5.38
C SER A 97 11.09 11.11 -6.24
N GLY A 98 11.01 9.80 -6.15
CA GLY A 98 10.11 8.99 -6.97
C GLY A 98 9.34 7.93 -6.19
N CYS A 99 9.59 7.80 -4.97
CA CYS A 99 9.04 7.01 -3.87
C CYS A 99 8.54 5.60 -4.14
N LEU A 100 7.59 5.38 -5.03
CA LEU A 100 6.97 4.08 -5.20
C LEU A 100 6.56 3.86 -6.65
N ASN A 101 7.17 2.86 -7.29
CA ASN A 101 6.75 2.34 -8.57
C ASN A 101 6.44 0.85 -8.41
N LEU A 102 5.18 0.49 -8.52
CA LEU A 102 4.70 -0.89 -8.42
C LEU A 102 4.13 -1.32 -9.75
N SER A 103 4.66 -2.40 -10.32
CA SER A 103 4.20 -2.93 -11.58
C SER A 103 4.00 -4.43 -11.55
N ASN A 104 3.00 -4.89 -12.32
CA ASN A 104 2.70 -6.29 -12.57
C ASN A 104 2.37 -7.13 -11.32
N HIS A 105 1.80 -6.50 -10.28
CA HIS A 105 1.31 -7.22 -9.12
C HIS A 105 -0.12 -7.69 -9.32
N ASP A 106 -0.33 -8.99 -9.46
CA ASP A 106 -1.68 -9.57 -9.48
C ASP A 106 -2.43 -9.37 -8.17
N GLN A 107 -1.69 -9.37 -7.05
CA GLN A 107 -2.20 -9.05 -5.74
C GLN A 107 -1.07 -8.57 -4.84
N LEU A 108 -1.15 -7.30 -4.41
CA LEU A 108 -0.26 -6.72 -3.42
C LEU A 108 -1.08 -6.32 -2.20
N THR A 109 -0.71 -6.84 -1.04
CA THR A 109 -1.27 -6.41 0.23
C THR A 109 -0.28 -5.61 1.03
N GLY A 110 -0.78 -4.57 1.69
CA GLY A 110 0.05 -3.74 2.52
C GLY A 110 -0.66 -3.23 3.76
N SER A 111 0.12 -2.78 4.73
CA SER A 111 -0.39 -2.18 5.96
C SER A 111 0.59 -1.18 6.53
N GLY A 112 0.04 -0.17 7.24
CA GLY A 112 0.82 0.85 7.90
C GLY A 112 1.17 2.04 7.01
N ASN A 113 2.06 2.88 7.50
CA ASN A 113 2.47 4.11 6.83
C ASN A 113 3.46 3.78 5.72
N ILE A 114 3.07 3.97 4.48
CA ILE A 114 4.02 3.82 3.36
C ILE A 114 4.83 5.07 3.15
N VAL A 115 4.17 6.21 3.22
CA VAL A 115 4.79 7.46 2.82
C VAL A 115 4.75 8.41 3.99
N GLU A 116 5.84 8.48 4.74
CA GLU A 116 6.05 9.55 5.70
C GLU A 116 6.81 10.70 5.03
N THR A 117 6.10 11.79 4.79
CA THR A 117 6.56 13.19 4.75
C THR A 117 7.66 13.64 3.81
N SER A 118 8.50 12.83 3.25
CA SER A 118 9.67 13.30 2.51
C SER A 118 9.83 12.81 1.08
N CYS A 119 8.90 12.05 0.59
CA CYS A 119 8.78 11.82 -0.84
C CYS A 119 8.35 13.09 -1.57
N THR A 120 8.95 13.40 -2.70
CA THR A 120 8.63 14.61 -3.49
C THR A 120 8.12 14.29 -4.89
N GLY A 121 7.98 13.00 -5.22
CA GLY A 121 7.61 12.53 -6.55
C GLY A 121 6.22 11.94 -6.62
N GLU A 122 6.03 11.10 -7.60
CA GLU A 122 4.77 10.44 -7.91
C GLU A 122 4.77 9.01 -7.36
N LEU A 123 3.58 8.49 -7.05
CA LEU A 123 3.35 7.09 -6.73
C LEU A 123 2.72 6.41 -7.95
N ASN A 124 3.43 5.46 -8.55
CA ASN A 124 3.01 4.85 -9.81
C ASN A 124 2.56 3.41 -9.62
N PHE A 125 1.39 3.08 -10.17
CA PHE A 125 0.78 1.76 -10.12
C PHE A 125 0.43 1.31 -11.54
N VAL A 126 1.18 0.34 -12.06
CA VAL A 126 1.04 -0.17 -13.42
C VAL A 126 0.64 -1.64 -13.38
N ASN A 127 -0.50 -2.00 -13.95
CA ASN A 127 -1.03 -3.37 -13.94
C ASN A 127 -1.01 -3.99 -12.52
N THR A 128 -1.44 -3.21 -11.52
CA THR A 128 -1.29 -3.55 -10.10
C THR A 128 -2.62 -3.56 -9.37
N LYS A 129 -2.93 -4.66 -8.69
CA LYS A 129 -4.04 -4.76 -7.75
C LYS A 129 -3.52 -4.62 -6.33
N LEU A 130 -3.81 -3.49 -5.72
CA LEU A 130 -3.39 -3.13 -4.37
C LEU A 130 -4.54 -3.21 -3.38
N ASN A 131 -4.31 -3.87 -2.25
CA ASN A 131 -5.16 -3.81 -1.07
C ASN A 131 -4.31 -3.34 0.11
N TRP A 132 -4.58 -2.13 0.61
CA TRP A 132 -3.78 -1.52 1.65
C TRP A 132 -4.60 -1.02 2.82
N THR A 133 -4.17 -1.36 4.04
CA THR A 133 -4.78 -0.86 5.28
C THR A 133 -3.88 0.18 5.93
N GLY A 134 -4.44 1.38 6.21
CA GLY A 134 -3.71 2.49 6.82
C GLY A 134 -2.71 3.17 5.87
N PHE A 135 -3.02 3.23 4.59
CA PHE A 135 -2.21 3.98 3.62
C PHE A 135 -2.16 5.45 4.02
N LYS A 136 -0.97 5.95 4.31
CA LYS A 136 -0.79 7.33 4.76
C LYS A 136 0.09 8.08 3.78
N ASP A 137 -0.45 9.17 3.24
CA ASP A 137 0.25 10.09 2.35
C ASP A 137 0.18 11.52 2.90
N GLU A 138 1.09 11.88 3.78
CA GLU A 138 1.12 13.21 4.42
C GLU A 138 1.49 14.33 3.46
N SER A 139 2.07 14.02 2.31
CA SER A 139 2.51 14.99 1.33
C SER A 139 1.56 15.14 0.14
N SER A 140 0.45 14.39 0.14
CA SER A 140 -0.57 14.43 -0.93
C SER A 140 0.03 14.25 -2.32
N HIS A 141 0.75 13.14 -2.50
CA HIS A 141 1.40 12.82 -3.76
C HIS A 141 0.40 12.57 -4.88
N VAL A 142 0.86 12.77 -6.11
CA VAL A 142 0.09 12.37 -7.29
C VAL A 142 0.12 10.85 -7.40
N LEU A 143 -1.08 10.24 -7.39
CA LEU A 143 -1.25 8.81 -7.64
C LEU A 143 -1.47 8.60 -9.14
N ASN A 144 -0.57 7.91 -9.80
CA ASN A 144 -0.72 7.49 -11.19
C ASN A 144 -1.18 6.04 -11.24
N VAL A 145 -2.39 5.81 -11.70
CA VAL A 145 -3.06 4.51 -11.74
C VAL A 145 -3.38 4.17 -13.18
N ASP A 146 -2.75 3.17 -13.74
CA ASP A 146 -2.96 2.77 -15.13
C ASP A 146 -4.29 2.05 -15.36
N THR A 147 -4.62 1.78 -16.61
CA THR A 147 -5.91 1.20 -17.03
C THR A 147 -6.21 -0.19 -16.43
N ASN A 148 -5.19 -0.93 -15.97
CA ASN A 148 -5.33 -2.27 -15.40
C ASN A 148 -5.16 -2.28 -13.88
N SER A 149 -4.88 -1.13 -13.28
CA SER A 149 -4.63 -1.03 -11.85
C SER A 149 -5.87 -0.73 -11.04
N ASN A 150 -5.97 -1.38 -9.89
CA ASN A 150 -7.08 -1.24 -8.96
C ASN A 150 -6.54 -1.08 -7.55
N LEU A 151 -6.80 0.09 -6.95
CA LEU A 151 -6.33 0.39 -5.61
C LEU A 151 -7.50 0.37 -4.63
N HIS A 152 -7.46 -0.53 -3.65
CA HIS A 152 -8.37 -0.53 -2.52
C HIS A 152 -7.62 -0.08 -1.27
N LEU A 153 -7.96 1.11 -0.79
CA LEU A 153 -7.32 1.75 0.36
C LEU A 153 -8.28 1.72 1.55
N HIS A 154 -7.95 0.93 2.57
CA HIS A 154 -8.72 0.85 3.80
C HIS A 154 -8.14 1.82 4.84
N GLN A 155 -8.99 2.72 5.37
CA GLN A 155 -8.61 3.77 6.31
C GLN A 155 -7.43 4.64 5.82
N PRO A 156 -7.47 5.16 4.59
CA PRO A 156 -6.40 6.01 4.08
C PRO A 156 -6.34 7.35 4.82
N LEU A 157 -5.15 7.93 4.93
CA LEU A 157 -4.94 9.23 5.57
C LEU A 157 -4.09 10.14 4.68
N GLY A 158 -4.57 11.36 4.46
CA GLY A 158 -3.83 12.40 3.73
C GLY A 158 -3.83 12.26 2.21
N VAL A 159 -4.50 11.27 1.65
CA VAL A 159 -4.51 11.02 0.19
C VAL A 159 -5.33 12.09 -0.53
N ASP A 160 -4.73 12.75 -1.51
CA ASP A 160 -5.41 13.68 -2.41
C ASP A 160 -5.88 13.00 -3.69
N TYR A 161 -7.13 12.58 -3.71
CA TYR A 161 -7.72 11.93 -4.88
C TYR A 161 -8.04 12.91 -6.02
N THR A 162 -8.02 14.21 -5.77
CA THR A 162 -8.35 15.22 -6.79
C THR A 162 -7.21 15.43 -7.78
N SER A 163 -5.99 15.13 -7.37
CA SER A 163 -4.78 15.18 -8.19
C SER A 163 -4.41 13.82 -8.80
N ALA A 164 -5.15 12.76 -8.49
CA ALA A 164 -4.85 11.43 -9.01
C ALA A 164 -5.07 11.35 -10.54
N ASN A 165 -4.09 10.82 -11.24
CA ASN A 165 -4.19 10.47 -12.66
C ASN A 165 -4.62 9.01 -12.78
N ILE A 166 -5.86 8.79 -13.20
CA ILE A 166 -6.43 7.45 -13.36
C ILE A 166 -6.72 7.21 -14.84
N ASP A 167 -6.09 6.21 -15.43
CA ASP A 167 -6.22 5.91 -16.84
C ASP A 167 -7.28 4.82 -17.10
N GLY A 168 -8.07 5.01 -18.15
CA GLY A 168 -8.96 4.00 -18.70
C GLY A 168 -9.91 3.36 -17.68
N ASN A 169 -9.73 2.07 -17.40
CA ASN A 169 -10.55 1.30 -16.47
C ASN A 169 -9.94 1.20 -15.05
N GLY A 170 -8.81 1.84 -14.81
CA GLY A 170 -8.22 1.93 -13.48
C GLY A 170 -9.16 2.59 -12.48
N TRP A 171 -9.00 2.29 -11.21
CA TRP A 171 -9.77 2.93 -10.15
C TRP A 171 -9.07 2.91 -8.80
N ILE A 172 -9.48 3.85 -7.94
CA ILE A 172 -9.14 3.90 -6.52
C ILE A 172 -10.43 3.84 -5.73
N GLU A 173 -10.54 2.95 -4.76
CA GLU A 173 -11.66 2.84 -3.82
C GLU A 173 -11.16 2.98 -2.39
N GLU A 174 -11.80 3.83 -1.63
CA GLU A 174 -11.55 3.96 -0.19
C GLU A 174 -12.58 3.20 0.62
N SER A 175 -12.19 2.71 1.79
CA SER A 175 -13.08 2.12 2.76
C SER A 175 -12.69 2.51 4.18
N TRP A 176 -13.67 2.45 5.10
CA TRP A 176 -13.52 2.90 6.47
C TRP A 176 -14.25 1.97 7.43
N ASP A 177 -13.71 1.85 8.64
CA ASP A 177 -14.45 1.26 9.75
C ASP A 177 -15.26 2.34 10.47
N LEU A 178 -16.49 2.02 10.81
CA LEU A 178 -17.34 2.87 11.64
C LEU A 178 -17.64 2.16 12.96
N LEU A 179 -17.23 2.79 14.07
CA LEU A 179 -17.61 2.38 15.41
C LEU A 179 -18.69 3.33 15.93
N VAL A 180 -19.84 2.79 16.25
CA VAL A 180 -20.97 3.54 16.83
C VAL A 180 -21.15 3.16 18.29
N TRP A 181 -21.25 4.15 19.17
CA TRP A 181 -21.56 3.97 20.57
C TRP A 181 -22.95 4.52 20.89
N VAL A 182 -23.86 3.66 21.24
CA VAL A 182 -25.24 4.04 21.63
C VAL A 182 -25.30 4.15 23.15
N ILE A 183 -25.60 5.33 23.64
CA ILE A 183 -25.67 5.64 25.06
C ILE A 183 -27.05 6.15 25.46
N ASN A 184 -27.42 5.92 26.73
CA ASN A 184 -28.59 6.54 27.35
C ASN A 184 -28.25 7.93 27.94
N ASN A 185 -29.24 8.61 28.52
CA ASN A 185 -29.09 9.94 29.11
C ASN A 185 -28.07 10.02 30.29
N ASN A 186 -27.67 8.88 30.84
CA ASN A 186 -26.66 8.80 31.91
C ASN A 186 -25.27 8.39 31.36
N SER A 187 -25.05 8.47 30.03
CA SER A 187 -23.84 8.07 29.34
C SER A 187 -23.46 6.58 29.49
N ASN A 188 -24.40 5.73 29.83
CA ASN A 188 -24.18 4.27 29.87
C ASN A 188 -24.53 3.67 28.50
N GLY A 189 -23.74 2.70 28.08
CA GLY A 189 -24.00 1.95 26.85
C GLY A 189 -25.38 1.26 26.87
N VAL A 190 -26.04 1.25 25.73
CA VAL A 190 -27.35 0.59 25.56
C VAL A 190 -27.15 -0.70 24.74
N PRO A 191 -27.24 -1.87 25.34
CA PRO A 191 -27.06 -3.13 24.64
C PRO A 191 -28.26 -3.47 23.75
N ASN A 192 -28.01 -4.31 22.75
CA ASN A 192 -29.02 -4.84 21.83
C ASN A 192 -29.82 -3.77 21.07
N SER A 193 -29.26 -2.56 20.96
CA SER A 193 -29.87 -1.49 20.16
C SER A 193 -29.58 -1.72 18.68
N ALA A 194 -30.61 -1.75 17.85
CA ALA A 194 -30.44 -1.82 16.41
C ALA A 194 -29.89 -0.47 15.88
N VAL A 195 -28.78 -0.54 15.16
CA VAL A 195 -28.20 0.60 14.44
C VAL A 195 -28.32 0.30 12.94
N ILE A 196 -28.95 1.22 12.22
CA ILE A 196 -29.18 1.09 10.78
C ILE A 196 -28.44 2.24 10.10
N LEU A 197 -27.53 1.91 9.20
CA LEU A 197 -26.86 2.84 8.32
C LEU A 197 -27.60 2.89 6.99
N ASN A 198 -28.12 4.06 6.64
CA ASN A 198 -28.75 4.31 5.35
C ASN A 198 -27.77 5.13 4.49
N PHE A 199 -27.56 4.70 3.28
CA PHE A 199 -26.72 5.39 2.32
C PHE A 199 -27.62 6.08 1.28
N ASP A 200 -27.52 7.40 1.18
CA ASP A 200 -28.40 8.23 0.32
C ASP A 200 -28.39 7.87 -1.17
N GLN A 201 -27.40 7.11 -1.62
CA GLN A 201 -27.23 6.76 -3.03
C GLN A 201 -27.32 5.25 -3.32
N LEU A 202 -27.52 4.44 -2.29
CA LEU A 202 -27.67 2.99 -2.44
C LEU A 202 -28.98 2.59 -1.79
N GLU A 203 -29.83 1.85 -2.50
CA GLU A 203 -31.09 1.30 -1.96
C GLU A 203 -30.87 0.29 -0.80
N ASN A 204 -29.63 0.12 -0.35
CA ASN A 204 -29.24 -0.85 0.65
C ASN A 204 -28.95 -0.15 1.99
N SER A 205 -29.59 -0.63 3.02
CA SER A 205 -29.24 -0.32 4.40
C SER A 205 -28.43 -1.47 5.00
N ILE A 206 -27.44 -1.13 5.84
CA ILE A 206 -26.72 -2.10 6.65
C ILE A 206 -27.18 -1.95 8.09
N SER A 207 -27.53 -3.05 8.74
CA SER A 207 -27.96 -3.04 10.14
C SER A 207 -27.14 -4.00 10.98
N ASN A 208 -26.85 -3.58 12.21
CA ASN A 208 -26.20 -4.39 13.21
C ASN A 208 -26.70 -3.98 14.60
N SER A 209 -26.41 -4.77 15.63
CA SER A 209 -26.84 -4.51 17.00
C SER A 209 -25.65 -4.25 17.92
N THR A 210 -25.85 -3.34 18.88
CA THR A 210 -24.84 -3.05 19.88
C THR A 210 -24.56 -4.24 20.80
N ASN A 211 -23.29 -4.38 21.22
CA ASN A 211 -22.88 -5.32 22.23
C ASN A 211 -23.36 -4.87 23.65
N TYR A 212 -22.92 -5.58 24.69
CA TYR A 212 -23.27 -5.28 26.07
C TYR A 212 -22.86 -3.86 26.52
N ASP A 213 -21.75 -3.34 26.00
CA ASP A 213 -21.24 -2.00 26.32
C ASP A 213 -21.83 -0.89 25.45
N GLY A 214 -22.76 -1.20 24.55
CA GLY A 214 -23.42 -0.26 23.67
C GLY A 214 -22.65 0.04 22.39
N TYR A 215 -21.59 -0.69 22.06
CA TYR A 215 -20.83 -0.51 20.82
C TYR A 215 -21.31 -1.43 19.71
N VAL A 216 -21.27 -0.91 18.49
CA VAL A 216 -21.43 -1.69 17.26
C VAL A 216 -20.40 -1.24 16.24
N SER A 217 -19.77 -2.20 15.56
CA SER A 217 -18.81 -1.96 14.50
C SER A 217 -19.42 -2.30 13.14
N PHE A 218 -19.10 -1.47 12.16
CA PHE A 218 -19.37 -1.69 10.75
C PHE A 218 -18.00 -1.63 10.02
N PRO A 219 -17.35 -2.78 9.83
CA PRO A 219 -16.05 -2.82 9.18
C PRO A 219 -16.20 -2.60 7.66
N GLU A 220 -15.13 -2.10 7.06
CA GLU A 220 -14.96 -1.98 5.62
C GLU A 220 -16.15 -1.32 4.87
N LEU A 221 -16.72 -0.28 5.47
CA LEU A 221 -17.71 0.51 4.77
C LEU A 221 -17.06 1.14 3.53
N ARG A 222 -17.56 0.78 2.36
CA ARG A 222 -17.09 1.37 1.12
C ARG A 222 -17.38 2.85 1.10
N GLY A 223 -16.36 3.63 0.89
CA GLY A 223 -16.45 5.06 0.70
C GLY A 223 -16.67 5.41 -0.77
N LYS A 224 -15.89 6.36 -1.25
CA LYS A 224 -15.99 6.84 -2.63
C LYS A 224 -15.07 6.03 -3.54
N LYS A 225 -15.52 5.80 -4.77
CA LYS A 225 -14.73 5.22 -5.84
C LYS A 225 -14.41 6.28 -6.88
N TYR A 226 -13.14 6.39 -7.20
CA TYR A 226 -12.60 7.36 -8.14
C TYR A 226 -12.23 6.65 -9.43
N PHE A 227 -12.60 7.24 -10.56
CA PHE A 227 -12.34 6.72 -11.90
C PHE A 227 -11.66 7.79 -12.74
N SER A 228 -11.16 7.40 -13.90
CA SER A 228 -10.71 8.34 -14.92
C SER A 228 -11.76 9.42 -15.16
N ALA A 229 -11.35 10.68 -15.14
CA ALA A 229 -12.15 11.77 -15.65
C ALA A 229 -12.16 11.64 -17.17
N GLY A 230 -13.22 11.00 -17.73
CA GLY A 230 -13.37 10.76 -19.16
C GLY A 230 -13.43 12.02 -20.02
#